data_d7d9065c0048f81b0554960c040179ce
#
_entry.id   d7d9065c0048f81b0554960c040179ce
#
_cell.length_a   1.000
_cell.length_b   1.000
_cell.length_c   1.000
_cell.angle_alpha   90.00
_cell.angle_beta   90.00
_cell.angle_gamma   90.00
#
_symmetry.space_group_name_H-M   'P 1'
#
loop_
_entity.id
_entity.type
_entity.pdbx_description
1 polymer ?
#
loop_
_entity_poly.entity_id
_entity_poly.type
_entity_poly.pdbx_seq_one_letter_code
_entity_poly.pdbx_strand_id
1 'polypeptide(L)'
;MGINWNYPTTMWIGENRIEDLSLACKELNISNPLFVTDKDLINLDLIKNIILRLKKSFKNLATFSNFTGNPIGENVEEGVKVYNTSTCDGVIALGGGSGLDVGKAIAFMCNQSRPLWDFEDIGDYWTRADSSKISKIIAVPTTAGTGSETGRASAIINKETGAKKIIFHPKMLPSIVILDPLLTLDLSPRLTAATGMDALAHNLEAFCAPGYHPMADGIAMEGIKLIKNSLIKAFKNGKDIDARMDLLSAASMGSTAFQKGLGAIHSLSHPVNGKFNVHHGLSNAIFMPYVLTFNKSTIENKIISICDYLNLNKSFESFLDWILELRNNLNIPHKLSDVMDCNNIDLEKLSLMAFEDPSTGGNPKKLNQNDLKEIYLKSISGELFK
;
A
#
# COMPACT_ATOMS: atom_id res chain seq x y z
N MET A 1 19.89 20.58 6.03
CA MET A 1 19.88 19.38 5.16
C MET A 1 18.92 19.63 4.01
N GLY A 2 19.34 19.43 2.76
CA GLY A 2 18.46 19.50 1.60
C GLY A 2 17.55 18.26 1.58
N ILE A 3 16.26 18.44 1.32
CA ILE A 3 15.28 17.36 1.20
C ILE A 3 14.70 17.39 -0.20
N ASN A 4 14.66 16.26 -0.89
CA ASN A 4 14.03 16.12 -2.19
C ASN A 4 12.59 15.65 -2.03
N TRP A 5 11.66 16.37 -2.68
CA TRP A 5 10.25 16.01 -2.70
C TRP A 5 9.90 15.40 -4.05
N ASN A 6 9.23 14.23 -4.02
CA ASN A 6 8.81 13.52 -5.22
C ASN A 6 7.29 13.38 -5.20
N TYR A 7 6.65 13.82 -6.29
CA TYR A 7 5.20 13.81 -6.42
C TYR A 7 4.73 12.70 -7.34
N PRO A 8 3.44 12.31 -7.20
CA PRO A 8 2.90 11.26 -8.01
C PRO A 8 2.92 11.62 -9.49
N THR A 9 2.78 10.61 -10.26
CA THR A 9 2.70 10.59 -11.71
C THR A 9 1.41 11.20 -12.24
N THR A 10 1.20 11.13 -13.56
CA THR A 10 -0.06 11.49 -14.22
C THR A 10 -1.18 10.55 -13.74
N MET A 11 -2.24 11.13 -13.20
CA MET A 11 -3.38 10.37 -12.67
C MET A 11 -4.65 10.69 -13.47
N TRP A 12 -5.30 9.65 -13.98
CA TRP A 12 -6.58 9.73 -14.67
C TRP A 12 -7.66 9.18 -13.73
N ILE A 13 -8.55 10.04 -13.27
CA ILE A 13 -9.51 9.73 -12.22
C ILE A 13 -10.92 9.89 -12.75
N GLY A 14 -11.81 8.93 -12.46
CA GLY A 14 -13.23 9.00 -12.78
C GLY A 14 -13.84 7.65 -13.09
N GLU A 15 -15.17 7.63 -13.18
CA GLU A 15 -15.91 6.45 -13.60
C GLU A 15 -15.58 6.08 -15.04
N ASN A 16 -15.49 4.78 -15.32
CA ASN A 16 -15.19 4.22 -16.65
C ASN A 16 -13.81 4.63 -17.21
N ARG A 17 -12.91 5.19 -16.41
CA ARG A 17 -11.54 5.53 -16.86
C ARG A 17 -10.73 4.31 -17.28
N ILE A 18 -11.13 3.13 -16.84
CA ILE A 18 -10.54 1.85 -17.30
C ILE A 18 -10.67 1.65 -18.82
N GLU A 19 -11.64 2.30 -19.46
CA GLU A 19 -11.84 2.24 -20.90
C GLU A 19 -10.72 2.97 -21.67
N ASP A 20 -10.00 3.90 -21.02
CA ASP A 20 -8.91 4.67 -21.58
C ASP A 20 -7.55 3.95 -21.58
N LEU A 21 -7.47 2.69 -21.15
CA LEU A 21 -6.21 1.93 -21.12
C LEU A 21 -5.48 1.94 -22.47
N SER A 22 -6.20 1.81 -23.59
CA SER A 22 -5.58 1.87 -24.92
C SER A 22 -5.02 3.24 -25.25
N LEU A 23 -5.67 4.31 -24.77
CA LEU A 23 -5.16 5.68 -24.89
C LEU A 23 -3.91 5.88 -24.03
N ALA A 24 -3.91 5.38 -22.78
CA ALA A 24 -2.74 5.43 -21.90
C ALA A 24 -1.52 4.71 -22.51
N CYS A 25 -1.73 3.53 -23.11
CA CYS A 25 -0.68 2.83 -23.84
C CYS A 25 -0.15 3.69 -24.99
N LYS A 26 -1.05 4.32 -25.77
CA LYS A 26 -0.66 5.19 -26.91
C LYS A 26 0.17 6.39 -26.42
N GLU A 27 -0.22 7.08 -25.36
CA GLU A 27 0.54 8.19 -24.79
C GLU A 27 1.96 7.78 -24.36
N LEU A 28 2.09 6.56 -23.88
CA LEU A 28 3.38 6.01 -23.48
C LEU A 28 4.15 5.33 -24.62
N ASN A 29 3.62 5.30 -25.84
CA ASN A 29 4.15 4.56 -26.99
C ASN A 29 4.35 3.06 -26.67
N ILE A 30 3.37 2.45 -25.98
CA ILE A 30 3.33 1.01 -25.73
C ILE A 30 2.49 0.36 -26.83
N SER A 31 3.09 -0.55 -27.57
CA SER A 31 2.47 -1.28 -28.70
C SER A 31 2.22 -2.76 -28.40
N ASN A 32 3.01 -3.34 -27.51
CA ASN A 32 2.94 -4.75 -27.10
C ASN A 32 2.88 -4.84 -25.56
N PRO A 33 1.74 -4.49 -24.92
CA PRO A 33 1.66 -4.48 -23.48
C PRO A 33 1.66 -5.90 -22.88
N LEU A 34 2.32 -6.07 -21.72
CA LEU A 34 2.07 -7.16 -20.80
C LEU A 34 0.98 -6.74 -19.80
N PHE A 35 -0.14 -7.43 -19.81
CA PHE A 35 -1.20 -7.25 -18.81
C PHE A 35 -0.93 -8.17 -17.60
N VAL A 36 -0.71 -7.58 -16.44
CA VAL A 36 -0.39 -8.29 -15.18
C VAL A 36 -1.54 -8.12 -14.22
N THR A 37 -2.09 -9.24 -13.74
CA THR A 37 -3.11 -9.28 -12.68
C THR A 37 -2.96 -10.60 -11.91
N ASP A 38 -3.58 -10.72 -10.74
CA ASP A 38 -3.49 -11.96 -9.98
C ASP A 38 -4.42 -13.08 -10.50
N LYS A 39 -4.17 -14.29 -9.98
CA LYS A 39 -4.86 -15.53 -10.40
C LYS A 39 -6.37 -15.51 -10.14
N ASP A 40 -6.81 -14.76 -9.12
CA ASP A 40 -8.22 -14.69 -8.77
C ASP A 40 -8.94 -13.65 -9.62
N LEU A 41 -8.33 -12.47 -9.78
CA LEU A 41 -8.90 -11.38 -10.56
C LEU A 41 -9.06 -11.72 -12.05
N ILE A 42 -8.10 -12.43 -12.66
CA ILE A 42 -8.16 -12.74 -14.11
C ILE A 42 -9.41 -13.54 -14.50
N ASN A 43 -10.02 -14.23 -13.54
CA ASN A 43 -11.22 -15.05 -13.75
C ASN A 43 -12.52 -14.24 -13.66
N LEU A 44 -12.49 -13.01 -13.14
CA LEU A 44 -13.66 -12.15 -13.05
C LEU A 44 -14.09 -11.66 -14.44
N ASP A 45 -15.39 -11.63 -14.68
CA ASP A 45 -15.93 -11.21 -15.98
C ASP A 45 -15.57 -9.76 -16.33
N LEU A 46 -15.49 -8.89 -15.33
CA LEU A 46 -15.00 -7.52 -15.49
C LEU A 46 -13.60 -7.51 -16.12
N ILE A 47 -12.67 -8.29 -15.57
CA ILE A 47 -11.27 -8.33 -16.04
C ILE A 47 -11.18 -9.01 -17.41
N LYS A 48 -11.93 -10.09 -17.65
CA LYS A 48 -12.01 -10.71 -18.97
C LYS A 48 -12.49 -9.73 -20.03
N ASN A 49 -13.49 -8.90 -19.72
CA ASN A 49 -13.98 -7.88 -20.64
C ASN A 49 -12.94 -6.80 -20.93
N ILE A 50 -12.15 -6.37 -19.92
CA ILE A 50 -11.02 -5.45 -20.12
C ILE A 50 -10.01 -6.07 -21.10
N ILE A 51 -9.59 -7.31 -20.84
CA ILE A 51 -8.63 -8.03 -21.70
C ILE A 51 -9.20 -8.18 -23.14
N LEU A 52 -10.47 -8.50 -23.30
CA LEU A 52 -11.10 -8.60 -24.62
C LEU A 52 -11.09 -7.27 -25.39
N ARG A 53 -11.31 -6.15 -24.70
CA ARG A 53 -11.21 -4.81 -25.30
C ARG A 53 -9.75 -4.50 -25.71
N LEU A 54 -8.79 -4.78 -24.84
CA LEU A 54 -7.37 -4.58 -25.15
C LEU A 54 -6.91 -5.44 -26.35
N LYS A 55 -7.37 -6.69 -26.47
CA LYS A 55 -7.08 -7.55 -27.63
C LYS A 55 -7.60 -6.99 -28.97
N LYS A 56 -8.60 -6.12 -28.95
CA LYS A 56 -9.05 -5.41 -30.15
C LYS A 56 -8.11 -4.28 -30.55
N SER A 57 -7.44 -3.68 -29.57
CA SER A 57 -6.52 -2.55 -29.78
C SER A 57 -5.07 -3.00 -30.03
N PHE A 58 -4.66 -4.13 -29.44
CA PHE A 58 -3.29 -4.63 -29.49
C PHE A 58 -3.24 -6.02 -30.10
N LYS A 59 -2.50 -6.16 -31.21
CA LYS A 59 -2.30 -7.44 -31.89
C LYS A 59 -1.55 -8.46 -31.01
N ASN A 60 -0.61 -7.96 -30.21
CA ASN A 60 0.28 -8.75 -29.36
C ASN A 60 0.08 -8.37 -27.89
N LEU A 61 -1.10 -8.65 -27.31
CA LEU A 61 -1.33 -8.52 -25.88
C LEU A 61 -0.94 -9.81 -25.17
N ALA A 62 0.11 -9.74 -24.35
CA ALA A 62 0.47 -10.84 -23.44
C ALA A 62 -0.24 -10.66 -22.09
N THR A 63 -0.44 -11.77 -21.36
CA THR A 63 -1.04 -11.76 -20.02
C THR A 63 -0.20 -12.59 -19.05
N PHE A 64 -0.03 -12.13 -17.83
CA PHE A 64 0.60 -12.87 -16.75
C PHE A 64 -0.25 -12.78 -15.46
N SER A 65 -0.57 -13.93 -14.89
CA SER A 65 -1.43 -14.01 -13.69
C SER A 65 -1.07 -15.16 -12.74
N ASN A 66 0.13 -15.76 -12.90
CA ASN A 66 0.53 -16.92 -12.08
C ASN A 66 1.06 -16.50 -10.70
N PHE A 67 0.27 -15.76 -9.94
CA PHE A 67 0.54 -15.41 -8.54
C PHE A 67 -0.76 -15.13 -7.78
N THR A 68 -0.67 -15.13 -6.47
CA THR A 68 -1.74 -14.74 -5.54
C THR A 68 -1.26 -13.62 -4.63
N GLY A 69 -2.00 -13.29 -3.57
CA GLY A 69 -1.51 -12.38 -2.53
C GLY A 69 -0.15 -12.80 -1.97
N ASN A 70 0.63 -11.85 -1.47
CA ASN A 70 1.99 -12.07 -0.97
C ASN A 70 2.93 -12.70 -2.01
N PRO A 71 3.22 -12.03 -3.13
CA PRO A 71 4.02 -12.57 -4.22
C PRO A 71 5.47 -12.84 -3.81
N ILE A 72 6.04 -13.85 -4.45
CA ILE A 72 7.40 -14.33 -4.23
C ILE A 72 8.31 -13.95 -5.42
N GLY A 73 9.64 -14.02 -5.24
CA GLY A 73 10.61 -13.68 -6.28
C GLY A 73 10.40 -14.42 -7.59
N GLU A 74 10.07 -15.71 -7.53
CA GLU A 74 9.84 -16.55 -8.71
C GLU A 74 8.64 -16.06 -9.55
N ASN A 75 7.63 -15.45 -8.96
CA ASN A 75 6.53 -14.85 -9.73
C ASN A 75 7.03 -13.68 -10.60
N VAL A 76 7.98 -12.91 -10.09
CA VAL A 76 8.60 -11.83 -10.88
C VAL A 76 9.43 -12.42 -12.02
N GLU A 77 10.24 -13.45 -11.76
CA GLU A 77 11.08 -14.11 -12.78
C GLU A 77 10.23 -14.74 -13.90
N GLU A 78 9.13 -15.43 -13.53
CA GLU A 78 8.18 -15.97 -14.52
C GLU A 78 7.54 -14.87 -15.37
N GLY A 79 7.12 -13.77 -14.74
CA GLY A 79 6.54 -12.62 -15.43
C GLY A 79 7.53 -11.94 -16.37
N VAL A 80 8.80 -11.80 -15.98
CA VAL A 80 9.90 -11.31 -16.82
C VAL A 80 10.11 -12.23 -18.03
N LYS A 81 10.07 -13.55 -17.83
CA LYS A 81 10.15 -14.50 -18.94
C LYS A 81 9.01 -14.32 -19.93
N VAL A 82 7.77 -14.16 -19.46
CA VAL A 82 6.61 -13.88 -20.33
C VAL A 82 6.79 -12.57 -21.08
N TYR A 83 7.22 -11.50 -20.39
CA TYR A 83 7.48 -10.19 -20.99
C TYR A 83 8.46 -10.30 -22.16
N ASN A 84 9.60 -10.97 -21.95
CA ASN A 84 10.68 -11.07 -22.95
C ASN A 84 10.30 -12.00 -24.12
N THR A 85 9.68 -13.16 -23.84
CA THR A 85 9.28 -14.11 -24.90
C THR A 85 8.15 -13.56 -25.77
N SER A 86 7.30 -12.68 -25.23
CA SER A 86 6.21 -12.02 -25.95
C SER A 86 6.63 -10.68 -26.58
N THR A 87 7.91 -10.30 -26.47
CA THR A 87 8.44 -9.02 -27.00
C THR A 87 7.64 -7.80 -26.53
N CYS A 88 7.27 -7.79 -25.25
CA CYS A 88 6.51 -6.68 -24.67
C CYS A 88 7.38 -5.41 -24.57
N ASP A 89 6.73 -4.23 -24.61
CA ASP A 89 7.37 -2.91 -24.52
C ASP A 89 6.79 -2.00 -23.43
N GLY A 90 5.86 -2.54 -22.65
CA GLY A 90 5.25 -1.87 -21.49
C GLY A 90 4.47 -2.84 -20.61
N VAL A 91 4.12 -2.41 -19.40
CA VAL A 91 3.34 -3.19 -18.43
C VAL A 91 2.07 -2.45 -18.04
N ILE A 92 0.94 -3.13 -18.10
CA ILE A 92 -0.32 -2.74 -17.47
C ILE A 92 -0.45 -3.59 -16.21
N ALA A 93 -0.25 -2.99 -15.05
CA ALA A 93 -0.43 -3.64 -13.74
C ALA A 93 -1.83 -3.33 -13.21
N LEU A 94 -2.70 -4.35 -13.11
CA LEU A 94 -4.05 -4.20 -12.58
C LEU A 94 -4.26 -5.13 -11.39
N GLY A 95 -4.73 -4.57 -10.28
CA GLY A 95 -5.00 -5.37 -9.08
C GLY A 95 -4.90 -4.59 -7.78
N GLY A 96 -4.94 -5.31 -6.67
CA GLY A 96 -4.56 -4.77 -5.36
C GLY A 96 -3.03 -4.60 -5.27
N GLY A 97 -2.52 -4.27 -4.08
CA GLY A 97 -1.08 -4.04 -3.87
C GLY A 97 -0.18 -5.12 -4.46
N SER A 98 -0.51 -6.40 -4.27
CA SER A 98 0.28 -7.52 -4.82
C SER A 98 0.33 -7.52 -6.35
N GLY A 99 -0.79 -7.25 -7.02
CA GLY A 99 -0.85 -7.17 -8.48
C GLY A 99 -0.01 -6.01 -9.04
N LEU A 100 -0.10 -4.85 -8.39
CA LEU A 100 0.68 -3.69 -8.74
C LEU A 100 2.17 -3.91 -8.48
N ASP A 101 2.52 -4.52 -7.35
CA ASP A 101 3.91 -4.80 -6.98
C ASP A 101 4.58 -5.77 -7.94
N VAL A 102 3.89 -6.86 -8.32
CA VAL A 102 4.41 -7.81 -9.34
C VAL A 102 4.58 -7.11 -10.68
N GLY A 103 3.58 -6.32 -11.12
CA GLY A 103 3.68 -5.60 -12.39
C GLY A 103 4.83 -4.60 -12.42
N LYS A 104 5.03 -3.83 -11.34
CA LYS A 104 6.17 -2.91 -11.20
C LYS A 104 7.51 -3.65 -11.19
N ALA A 105 7.59 -4.75 -10.43
CA ALA A 105 8.82 -5.54 -10.36
C ALA A 105 9.17 -6.19 -11.71
N ILE A 106 8.18 -6.69 -12.48
CA ILE A 106 8.40 -7.20 -13.84
C ILE A 106 8.92 -6.08 -14.75
N ALA A 107 8.28 -4.91 -14.75
CA ALA A 107 8.70 -3.77 -15.58
C ALA A 107 10.10 -3.28 -15.21
N PHE A 108 10.48 -3.36 -13.95
CA PHE A 108 11.82 -3.05 -13.47
C PHE A 108 12.84 -4.07 -13.95
N MET A 109 12.53 -5.36 -13.79
CA MET A 109 13.48 -6.46 -13.99
C MET A 109 13.61 -6.94 -15.43
N CYS A 110 12.67 -6.61 -16.33
CA CYS A 110 12.58 -7.21 -17.67
C CYS A 110 13.86 -7.17 -18.51
N ASN A 111 14.71 -6.19 -18.30
CA ASN A 111 15.98 -6.02 -19.02
C ASN A 111 17.19 -5.79 -18.09
N GLN A 112 17.05 -6.07 -16.77
CA GLN A 112 18.19 -6.00 -15.85
C GLN A 112 19.06 -7.24 -15.96
N SER A 113 20.37 -7.10 -15.69
CA SER A 113 21.35 -8.20 -15.73
C SER A 113 21.66 -8.78 -14.35
N ARG A 114 21.19 -8.15 -13.27
CA ARG A 114 21.39 -8.58 -11.89
C ARG A 114 20.14 -9.27 -11.35
N PRO A 115 20.25 -10.16 -10.36
CA PRO A 115 19.10 -10.78 -9.72
C PRO A 115 18.26 -9.73 -8.96
N LEU A 116 16.97 -10.04 -8.76
CA LEU A 116 16.00 -9.16 -8.09
C LEU A 116 16.48 -8.64 -6.73
N TRP A 117 17.12 -9.50 -5.94
CA TRP A 117 17.53 -9.21 -4.57
C TRP A 117 18.73 -8.25 -4.47
N ASP A 118 19.45 -8.00 -5.56
CA ASP A 118 20.50 -6.98 -5.63
C ASP A 118 19.94 -5.54 -5.56
N PHE A 119 18.61 -5.40 -5.66
CA PHE A 119 17.89 -4.12 -5.67
C PHE A 119 16.98 -3.93 -4.46
N GLU A 120 17.26 -4.65 -3.37
CA GLU A 120 16.61 -4.42 -2.08
C GLU A 120 16.83 -2.97 -1.64
N ASP A 121 15.82 -2.35 -1.00
CA ASP A 121 15.88 -0.96 -0.53
C ASP A 121 16.83 -0.82 0.67
N ILE A 122 18.11 -0.97 0.40
CA ILE A 122 19.20 -0.85 1.36
C ILE A 122 20.22 0.16 0.82
N GLY A 123 20.34 1.30 1.48
CA GLY A 123 21.29 2.33 1.11
C GLY A 123 21.13 2.79 -0.34
N ASP A 124 22.16 2.57 -1.16
CA ASP A 124 22.21 2.98 -2.56
C ASP A 124 22.07 1.82 -3.58
N TYR A 125 21.57 0.65 -3.15
CA TYR A 125 21.48 -0.54 -4.01
C TYR A 125 20.67 -0.30 -5.31
N TRP A 126 19.69 0.60 -5.28
CA TRP A 126 18.93 1.00 -6.46
C TRP A 126 19.81 1.59 -7.58
N THR A 127 20.99 2.15 -7.26
CA THR A 127 21.94 2.69 -8.26
C THR A 127 22.60 1.62 -9.11
N ARG A 128 22.51 0.34 -8.71
CA ARG A 128 23.04 -0.81 -9.46
C ARG A 128 22.22 -1.12 -10.72
N ALA A 129 21.00 -0.56 -10.80
CA ALA A 129 20.11 -0.80 -11.93
C ALA A 129 20.49 0.04 -13.15
N ASP A 130 20.35 -0.55 -14.34
CA ASP A 130 20.34 0.22 -15.58
C ASP A 130 18.97 0.88 -15.74
N SER A 131 18.88 2.13 -15.33
CA SER A 131 17.64 2.89 -15.33
C SER A 131 17.06 3.19 -16.72
N SER A 132 17.85 3.01 -17.81
CA SER A 132 17.40 3.17 -19.19
C SER A 132 16.60 1.97 -19.69
N LYS A 133 16.74 0.83 -19.02
CA LYS A 133 16.12 -0.46 -19.39
C LYS A 133 14.84 -0.76 -18.63
N ILE A 134 14.41 0.13 -17.73
CA ILE A 134 13.16 -0.03 -16.98
C ILE A 134 11.99 0.28 -17.91
N SER A 135 11.06 -0.67 -18.01
CA SER A 135 9.89 -0.54 -18.87
C SER A 135 8.86 0.46 -18.31
N LYS A 136 8.02 0.99 -19.17
CA LYS A 136 6.93 1.90 -18.80
C LYS A 136 5.80 1.13 -18.12
N ILE A 137 5.13 1.76 -17.15
CA ILE A 137 4.12 1.14 -16.32
C ILE A 137 2.84 1.99 -16.34
N ILE A 138 1.71 1.33 -16.57
CA ILE A 138 0.39 1.85 -16.29
C ILE A 138 -0.15 1.07 -15.10
N ALA A 139 -0.55 1.75 -14.03
CA ALA A 139 -1.09 1.12 -12.83
C ALA A 139 -2.59 1.36 -12.69
N VAL A 140 -3.32 0.31 -12.36
CA VAL A 140 -4.79 0.34 -12.18
C VAL A 140 -5.13 -0.39 -10.88
N PRO A 141 -5.30 0.34 -9.76
CA PRO A 141 -5.66 -0.29 -8.48
C PRO A 141 -7.12 -0.77 -8.50
N THR A 142 -7.35 -1.92 -7.88
CA THR A 142 -8.68 -2.48 -7.61
C THR A 142 -9.01 -2.49 -6.12
N THR A 143 -8.13 -1.97 -5.26
CA THR A 143 -8.32 -1.78 -3.82
C THR A 143 -7.91 -0.38 -3.42
N ALA A 144 -8.56 0.17 -2.41
CA ALA A 144 -8.30 1.50 -1.88
C ALA A 144 -7.57 1.39 -0.52
N GLY A 145 -6.28 1.05 -0.55
CA GLY A 145 -5.51 0.81 0.68
C GLY A 145 -4.02 1.10 0.51
N THR A 146 -3.31 0.21 -0.17
CA THR A 146 -1.85 0.26 -0.28
C THR A 146 -1.31 1.51 -0.97
N GLY A 147 -2.05 2.07 -1.94
CA GLY A 147 -1.56 3.16 -2.76
C GLY A 147 -0.35 2.81 -3.63
N SER A 148 -0.10 1.49 -3.86
CA SER A 148 1.08 1.01 -4.60
C SER A 148 1.23 1.63 -5.99
N GLU A 149 0.14 2.14 -6.57
CA GLU A 149 0.11 2.86 -7.85
C GLU A 149 0.90 4.18 -7.84
N THR A 150 1.12 4.77 -6.66
CA THR A 150 1.96 5.97 -6.50
C THR A 150 3.28 5.68 -5.78
N GLY A 151 3.57 4.39 -5.56
CA GLY A 151 4.80 3.93 -4.93
C GLY A 151 5.92 3.63 -5.92
N ARG A 152 7.15 3.84 -5.47
CA ARG A 152 8.40 3.57 -6.22
C ARG A 152 9.05 2.24 -5.84
N ALA A 153 8.30 1.38 -5.17
CA ALA A 153 8.79 0.13 -4.61
C ALA A 153 7.80 -1.01 -4.86
N SER A 154 8.27 -2.23 -4.71
CA SER A 154 7.48 -3.46 -4.71
C SER A 154 7.85 -4.33 -3.53
N ALA A 155 6.85 -4.85 -2.84
CA ALA A 155 7.04 -5.73 -1.69
C ALA A 155 6.92 -7.19 -2.13
N ILE A 156 8.05 -7.91 -2.14
CA ILE A 156 8.17 -9.29 -2.65
C ILE A 156 8.73 -10.18 -1.54
N ILE A 157 8.18 -11.39 -1.37
CA ILE A 157 8.68 -12.36 -0.40
C ILE A 157 9.91 -13.08 -0.98
N ASN A 158 11.00 -13.06 -0.22
CA ASN A 158 12.14 -13.92 -0.46
C ASN A 158 11.88 -15.27 0.25
N LYS A 159 11.73 -16.35 -0.53
CA LYS A 159 11.45 -17.68 0.01
C LYS A 159 12.55 -18.26 0.88
N GLU A 160 13.81 -17.93 0.60
CA GLU A 160 14.95 -18.45 1.34
C GLU A 160 14.94 -17.92 2.78
N THR A 161 14.60 -16.64 2.95
CA THR A 161 14.57 -16.00 4.26
C THR A 161 13.18 -16.00 4.90
N GLY A 162 12.12 -16.22 4.10
CA GLY A 162 10.73 -16.05 4.50
C GLY A 162 10.34 -14.60 4.77
N ALA A 163 11.22 -13.64 4.48
CA ALA A 163 11.00 -12.23 4.76
C ALA A 163 10.42 -11.51 3.54
N LYS A 164 9.53 -10.56 3.81
CA LYS A 164 9.04 -9.61 2.81
C LYS A 164 10.10 -8.54 2.59
N LYS A 165 10.62 -8.46 1.38
CA LYS A 165 11.67 -7.53 0.97
C LYS A 165 11.11 -6.43 0.10
N ILE A 166 11.63 -5.23 0.26
CA ILE A 166 11.26 -4.07 -0.57
C ILE A 166 12.28 -3.93 -1.68
N ILE A 167 11.82 -4.02 -2.91
CA ILE A 167 12.62 -3.73 -4.11
C ILE A 167 12.30 -2.30 -4.52
N PHE A 168 13.31 -1.46 -4.64
CA PHE A 168 13.15 -0.03 -4.86
C PHE A 168 13.95 0.49 -6.04
N HIS A 169 13.31 1.35 -6.82
CA HIS A 169 14.00 2.24 -7.74
C HIS A 169 13.10 3.45 -8.08
N PRO A 170 13.62 4.69 -8.19
CA PRO A 170 12.80 5.88 -8.50
C PRO A 170 11.92 5.73 -9.75
N LYS A 171 12.40 5.04 -10.79
CA LYS A 171 11.66 4.79 -12.04
C LYS A 171 10.67 3.60 -11.99
N MET A 172 10.49 2.95 -10.85
CA MET A 172 9.37 2.02 -10.63
C MET A 172 8.04 2.76 -10.42
N LEU A 173 8.08 4.08 -10.27
CA LEU A 173 6.86 4.88 -10.26
C LEU A 173 6.10 4.69 -11.57
N PRO A 174 4.83 4.24 -11.55
CA PRO A 174 4.03 4.11 -12.76
C PRO A 174 3.94 5.43 -13.53
N SER A 175 4.00 5.37 -14.83
CA SER A 175 3.99 6.58 -15.70
C SER A 175 2.58 7.19 -15.81
N ILE A 176 1.56 6.34 -15.80
CA ILE A 176 0.14 6.73 -15.75
C ILE A 176 -0.55 5.83 -14.72
N VAL A 177 -1.41 6.44 -13.92
CA VAL A 177 -2.31 5.75 -12.97
C VAL A 177 -3.75 5.98 -13.40
N ILE A 178 -4.55 4.93 -13.44
CA ILE A 178 -5.99 5.02 -13.71
C ILE A 178 -6.74 4.65 -12.44
N LEU A 179 -7.42 5.61 -11.84
CA LEU A 179 -8.30 5.42 -10.68
C LEU A 179 -9.75 5.39 -11.14
N ASP A 180 -10.31 4.19 -11.20
CA ASP A 180 -11.71 3.96 -11.56
C ASP A 180 -12.45 3.32 -10.39
N PRO A 181 -13.40 4.04 -9.73
CA PRO A 181 -14.13 3.53 -8.56
C PRO A 181 -14.94 2.28 -8.89
N LEU A 182 -15.35 2.09 -10.16
CA LEU A 182 -16.13 0.93 -10.56
C LEU A 182 -15.37 -0.39 -10.38
N LEU A 183 -14.03 -0.36 -10.39
CA LEU A 183 -13.19 -1.54 -10.15
C LEU A 183 -13.17 -1.97 -8.67
N THR A 184 -13.71 -1.17 -7.77
CA THR A 184 -13.73 -1.43 -6.31
C THR A 184 -15.11 -1.78 -5.78
N LEU A 185 -16.16 -1.73 -6.60
CA LEU A 185 -17.56 -1.91 -6.17
C LEU A 185 -17.86 -3.28 -5.58
N ASP A 186 -17.12 -4.31 -5.99
CA ASP A 186 -17.32 -5.69 -5.56
C ASP A 186 -16.40 -6.10 -4.39
N LEU A 187 -15.62 -5.17 -3.84
CA LEU A 187 -14.86 -5.41 -2.62
C LEU A 187 -15.81 -5.70 -1.47
N SER A 188 -15.55 -6.82 -0.76
CA SER A 188 -16.33 -7.15 0.42
C SER A 188 -16.23 -6.07 1.50
N PRO A 189 -17.23 -5.92 2.39
CA PRO A 189 -17.14 -4.99 3.51
C PRO A 189 -15.86 -5.19 4.34
N ARG A 190 -15.47 -6.44 4.58
CA ARG A 190 -14.23 -6.77 5.32
C ARG A 190 -12.98 -6.23 4.63
N LEU A 191 -12.85 -6.40 3.32
CA LEU A 191 -11.72 -5.86 2.56
C LEU A 191 -11.78 -4.33 2.49
N THR A 192 -12.97 -3.76 2.30
CA THR A 192 -13.16 -2.30 2.34
C THR A 192 -12.69 -1.70 3.66
N ALA A 193 -13.07 -2.32 4.79
CA ALA A 193 -12.63 -1.89 6.12
C ALA A 193 -11.10 -1.98 6.28
N ALA A 194 -10.53 -3.15 5.96
CA ALA A 194 -9.10 -3.38 6.13
C ALA A 194 -8.25 -2.45 5.24
N THR A 195 -8.62 -2.31 3.96
CA THR A 195 -7.87 -1.44 3.04
C THR A 195 -8.06 0.05 3.36
N GLY A 196 -9.27 0.48 3.73
CA GLY A 196 -9.51 1.86 4.13
C GLY A 196 -8.76 2.26 5.41
N MET A 197 -8.65 1.34 6.37
CA MET A 197 -7.82 1.55 7.58
C MET A 197 -6.32 1.53 7.28
N ASP A 198 -5.89 0.77 6.27
CA ASP A 198 -4.53 0.82 5.75
C ASP A 198 -4.20 2.20 5.16
N ALA A 199 -5.09 2.72 4.30
CA ALA A 199 -4.98 4.08 3.79
C ALA A 199 -4.95 5.13 4.91
N LEU A 200 -5.74 4.93 5.98
CA LEU A 200 -5.71 5.80 7.16
C LEU A 200 -4.36 5.74 7.87
N ALA A 201 -3.80 4.54 8.06
CA ALA A 201 -2.49 4.36 8.68
C ALA A 201 -1.39 5.06 7.86
N HIS A 202 -1.39 4.92 6.52
CA HIS A 202 -0.46 5.62 5.65
C HIS A 202 -0.50 7.14 5.81
N ASN A 203 -1.69 7.73 5.73
CA ASN A 203 -1.85 9.18 5.87
C ASN A 203 -1.48 9.64 7.29
N LEU A 204 -1.90 8.93 8.33
CA LEU A 204 -1.67 9.30 9.72
C LEU A 204 -0.18 9.21 10.09
N GLU A 205 0.50 8.12 9.73
CA GLU A 205 1.93 7.98 10.00
C GLU A 205 2.75 8.99 9.21
N ALA A 206 2.43 9.21 7.93
CA ALA A 206 3.08 10.23 7.12
C ALA A 206 2.94 11.63 7.74
N PHE A 207 1.75 12.00 8.21
CA PHE A 207 1.53 13.27 8.87
C PHE A 207 2.33 13.37 10.17
N CYS A 208 2.33 12.31 10.98
CA CYS A 208 3.04 12.26 12.26
C CYS A 208 4.55 12.11 12.12
N ALA A 209 5.07 11.56 11.04
CA ALA A 209 6.50 11.35 10.81
C ALA A 209 7.31 12.63 11.04
N PRO A 210 8.57 12.53 11.52
CA PRO A 210 9.44 13.68 11.72
C PRO A 210 9.87 14.30 10.38
N GLY A 211 10.42 15.49 10.47
CA GLY A 211 10.94 16.23 9.31
C GLY A 211 9.96 17.26 8.74
N TYR A 212 10.54 18.17 7.98
CA TYR A 212 9.80 19.27 7.35
C TYR A 212 9.37 18.87 5.95
N HIS A 213 8.05 18.63 5.75
CA HIS A 213 7.49 18.27 4.44
C HIS A 213 6.02 18.75 4.33
N PRO A 214 5.77 20.07 4.27
CA PRO A 214 4.41 20.61 4.32
C PRO A 214 3.50 20.13 3.19
N MET A 215 4.05 19.77 2.02
CA MET A 215 3.24 19.21 0.94
C MET A 215 2.75 17.79 1.28
N ALA A 216 3.58 16.92 1.87
CA ALA A 216 3.14 15.62 2.36
C ALA A 216 2.13 15.77 3.51
N ASP A 217 2.36 16.74 4.40
CA ASP A 217 1.43 17.01 5.52
C ASP A 217 0.05 17.44 5.01
N GLY A 218 -0.02 18.34 4.00
CA GLY A 218 -1.28 18.77 3.39
C GLY A 218 -2.00 17.63 2.67
N ILE A 219 -1.27 16.78 1.93
CA ILE A 219 -1.82 15.61 1.23
C ILE A 219 -2.39 14.63 2.27
N ALA A 220 -1.61 14.29 3.29
CA ALA A 220 -2.02 13.35 4.33
C ALA A 220 -3.27 13.84 5.10
N MET A 221 -3.35 15.12 5.41
CA MET A 221 -4.47 15.72 6.12
C MET A 221 -5.77 15.58 5.33
N GLU A 222 -5.77 15.89 4.03
CA GLU A 222 -6.95 15.70 3.18
C GLU A 222 -7.29 14.22 3.02
N GLY A 223 -6.28 13.32 2.88
CA GLY A 223 -6.49 11.88 2.85
C GLY A 223 -7.23 11.36 4.08
N ILE A 224 -6.86 11.80 5.30
CA ILE A 224 -7.56 11.45 6.53
C ILE A 224 -9.02 11.93 6.50
N LYS A 225 -9.28 13.13 5.99
CA LYS A 225 -10.63 13.68 5.88
C LYS A 225 -11.52 12.90 4.91
N LEU A 226 -11.00 12.54 3.74
CA LEU A 226 -11.71 11.70 2.77
C LEU A 226 -12.10 10.34 3.39
N ILE A 227 -11.17 9.71 4.11
CA ILE A 227 -11.43 8.44 4.82
C ILE A 227 -12.51 8.61 5.89
N LYS A 228 -12.42 9.67 6.72
CA LYS A 228 -13.43 9.97 7.73
C LYS A 228 -14.82 10.10 7.14
N ASN A 229 -14.93 10.75 5.99
CA ASN A 229 -16.22 11.04 5.37
C ASN A 229 -16.83 9.84 4.63
N SER A 230 -15.99 8.91 4.15
CA SER A 230 -16.40 7.96 3.12
C SER A 230 -16.21 6.49 3.50
N LEU A 231 -15.32 6.14 4.44
CA LEU A 231 -15.03 4.73 4.74
C LEU A 231 -16.25 3.97 5.29
N ILE A 232 -16.99 4.54 6.23
CA ILE A 232 -18.21 3.90 6.77
C ILE A 232 -19.29 3.80 5.69
N LYS A 233 -19.40 4.79 4.80
CA LYS A 233 -20.36 4.76 3.69
C LYS A 233 -20.05 3.61 2.74
N ALA A 234 -18.82 3.51 2.26
CA ALA A 234 -18.39 2.43 1.38
C ALA A 234 -18.46 1.05 2.05
N PHE A 235 -18.21 0.96 3.36
CA PHE A 235 -18.35 -0.28 4.14
C PHE A 235 -19.81 -0.75 4.21
N LYS A 236 -20.76 0.17 4.45
CA LYS A 236 -22.20 -0.13 4.55
C LYS A 236 -22.84 -0.31 3.19
N ASN A 237 -22.41 0.46 2.20
CA ASN A 237 -22.90 0.40 0.82
C ASN A 237 -21.70 0.35 -0.15
N GLY A 238 -21.26 -0.85 -0.50
CA GLY A 238 -20.14 -1.06 -1.42
C GLY A 238 -20.37 -0.48 -2.83
N LYS A 239 -21.59 -0.09 -3.17
CA LYS A 239 -21.96 0.50 -4.47
C LYS A 239 -22.02 2.03 -4.46
N ASP A 240 -21.62 2.67 -3.35
CA ASP A 240 -21.48 4.14 -3.25
C ASP A 240 -20.22 4.57 -4.00
N ILE A 241 -20.40 5.02 -5.24
CA ILE A 241 -19.32 5.36 -6.18
C ILE A 241 -18.50 6.55 -5.66
N ASP A 242 -19.15 7.56 -5.11
CA ASP A 242 -18.47 8.74 -4.56
C ASP A 242 -17.58 8.35 -3.38
N ALA A 243 -18.11 7.52 -2.47
CA ALA A 243 -17.33 7.02 -1.35
C ALA A 243 -16.15 6.12 -1.82
N ARG A 244 -16.32 5.32 -2.85
CA ARG A 244 -15.24 4.53 -3.46
C ARG A 244 -14.17 5.41 -4.10
N MET A 245 -14.57 6.49 -4.78
CA MET A 245 -13.65 7.45 -5.38
C MET A 245 -12.82 8.16 -4.31
N ASP A 246 -13.47 8.63 -3.23
CA ASP A 246 -12.78 9.26 -2.10
C ASP A 246 -11.73 8.31 -1.50
N LEU A 247 -12.07 7.04 -1.32
CA LEU A 247 -11.15 6.06 -0.74
C LEU A 247 -9.97 5.74 -1.66
N LEU A 248 -10.18 5.61 -2.98
CA LEU A 248 -9.08 5.46 -3.94
C LEU A 248 -8.14 6.67 -3.91
N SER A 249 -8.71 7.86 -3.92
CA SER A 249 -7.94 9.11 -3.82
C SER A 249 -7.13 9.15 -2.52
N ALA A 250 -7.76 8.84 -1.37
CA ALA A 250 -7.11 8.83 -0.07
C ALA A 250 -5.98 7.79 0.04
N ALA A 251 -6.12 6.63 -0.61
CA ALA A 251 -5.07 5.61 -0.67
C ALA A 251 -3.85 6.11 -1.45
N SER A 252 -4.07 6.69 -2.63
CA SER A 252 -3.00 7.30 -3.44
C SER A 252 -2.36 8.50 -2.72
N MET A 253 -3.14 9.29 -1.98
CA MET A 253 -2.64 10.41 -1.17
C MET A 253 -1.75 9.91 -0.04
N GLY A 254 -2.16 8.86 0.69
CA GLY A 254 -1.36 8.25 1.75
C GLY A 254 -0.02 7.74 1.24
N SER A 255 -0.03 6.99 0.14
CA SER A 255 1.19 6.48 -0.48
C SER A 255 2.10 7.59 -1.01
N THR A 256 1.54 8.68 -1.50
CA THR A 256 2.32 9.86 -1.90
C THR A 256 2.93 10.56 -0.67
N ALA A 257 2.17 10.69 0.41
CA ALA A 257 2.60 11.38 1.62
C ALA A 257 3.67 10.60 2.40
N PHE A 258 3.62 9.29 2.43
CA PHE A 258 4.54 8.48 3.23
C PHE A 258 5.99 8.47 2.72
N GLN A 259 6.31 9.13 1.61
CA GLN A 259 7.71 9.46 1.31
C GLN A 259 8.37 10.29 2.43
N LYS A 260 7.58 10.93 3.29
CA LYS A 260 8.05 11.58 4.52
C LYS A 260 8.45 10.57 5.60
N GLY A 261 7.81 9.41 5.63
CA GLY A 261 8.07 8.28 6.51
C GLY A 261 6.80 7.57 6.92
N LEU A 262 6.95 6.30 7.30
CA LEU A 262 5.98 5.49 8.03
C LEU A 262 6.45 5.35 9.49
N GLY A 263 5.82 4.49 10.29
CA GLY A 263 6.16 4.34 11.70
C GLY A 263 5.85 2.96 12.25
N ALA A 264 5.58 2.93 13.56
CA ALA A 264 5.39 1.69 14.32
C ALA A 264 4.15 0.89 13.91
N ILE A 265 3.10 1.50 13.36
CA ILE A 265 1.93 0.76 12.87
C ILE A 265 2.37 -0.22 11.78
N HIS A 266 3.12 0.26 10.81
CA HIS A 266 3.62 -0.57 9.70
C HIS A 266 4.72 -1.52 10.15
N SER A 267 5.68 -1.08 10.93
CA SER A 267 6.78 -1.94 11.36
C SER A 267 6.34 -3.11 12.24
N LEU A 268 5.28 -2.95 13.05
CA LEU A 268 4.67 -4.03 13.82
C LEU A 268 3.82 -4.96 12.93
N SER A 269 3.19 -4.41 11.90
CA SER A 269 2.28 -5.14 11.02
C SER A 269 3.01 -6.06 10.03
N HIS A 270 4.16 -5.65 9.51
CA HIS A 270 4.91 -6.42 8.50
C HIS A 270 5.31 -7.82 8.98
N PRO A 271 5.92 -8.00 10.18
CA PRO A 271 6.22 -9.34 10.69
C PRO A 271 4.98 -10.20 10.94
N VAL A 272 3.88 -9.59 11.41
CA VAL A 272 2.61 -10.29 11.65
C VAL A 272 2.00 -10.78 10.34
N ASN A 273 1.97 -9.93 9.32
CA ASN A 273 1.50 -10.33 7.99
C ASN A 273 2.38 -11.44 7.39
N GLY A 274 3.70 -11.28 7.43
CA GLY A 274 4.64 -12.23 6.83
C GLY A 274 4.64 -13.61 7.49
N LYS A 275 4.53 -13.67 8.82
CA LYS A 275 4.63 -14.94 9.58
C LYS A 275 3.30 -15.62 9.83
N PHE A 276 2.24 -14.84 10.06
CA PHE A 276 0.95 -15.36 10.52
C PHE A 276 -0.16 -15.16 9.49
N ASN A 277 0.18 -14.58 8.32
CA ASN A 277 -0.74 -14.33 7.22
C ASN A 277 -1.99 -13.51 7.65
N VAL A 278 -1.86 -12.68 8.69
CA VAL A 278 -2.90 -11.71 9.05
C VAL A 278 -2.93 -10.63 7.97
N HIS A 279 -4.12 -10.27 7.48
CA HIS A 279 -4.25 -9.25 6.45
C HIS A 279 -3.59 -7.93 6.87
N HIS A 280 -2.72 -7.37 6.01
CA HIS A 280 -1.88 -6.22 6.34
C HIS A 280 -2.66 -5.03 6.88
N GLY A 281 -3.68 -4.55 6.15
CA GLY A 281 -4.50 -3.43 6.61
C GLY A 281 -5.31 -3.72 7.87
N LEU A 282 -5.67 -4.99 8.13
CA LEU A 282 -6.31 -5.39 9.38
C LEU A 282 -5.33 -5.27 10.55
N SER A 283 -4.09 -5.75 10.40
CA SER A 283 -3.07 -5.60 11.45
C SER A 283 -2.72 -4.14 11.71
N ASN A 284 -2.62 -3.30 10.66
CA ASN A 284 -2.45 -1.85 10.80
C ASN A 284 -3.60 -1.23 11.62
N ALA A 285 -4.84 -1.61 11.33
CA ALA A 285 -6.01 -1.14 12.07
C ALA A 285 -5.99 -1.57 13.55
N ILE A 286 -5.52 -2.78 13.85
CA ILE A 286 -5.39 -3.28 15.23
C ILE A 286 -4.30 -2.51 15.97
N PHE A 287 -3.10 -2.35 15.39
CA PHE A 287 -2.00 -1.67 16.07
C PHE A 287 -2.22 -0.16 16.25
N MET A 288 -3.01 0.47 15.40
CA MET A 288 -3.16 1.94 15.35
C MET A 288 -3.41 2.60 16.73
N PRO A 289 -4.39 2.22 17.57
CA PRO A 289 -4.63 2.90 18.85
C PRO A 289 -3.50 2.68 19.87
N TYR A 290 -2.83 1.53 19.83
CA TYR A 290 -1.70 1.26 20.73
C TYR A 290 -0.49 2.12 20.38
N VAL A 291 -0.19 2.25 19.08
CA VAL A 291 0.90 3.11 18.59
C VAL A 291 0.57 4.59 18.81
N LEU A 292 -0.68 5.02 18.60
CA LEU A 292 -1.10 6.39 18.91
C LEU A 292 -0.85 6.73 20.36
N THR A 293 -1.33 5.89 21.30
CA THR A 293 -1.17 6.13 22.74
C THR A 293 0.29 6.06 23.16
N PHE A 294 1.10 5.16 22.59
CA PHE A 294 2.55 5.11 22.81
C PHE A 294 3.26 6.40 22.37
N ASN A 295 2.87 6.94 21.21
CA ASN A 295 3.47 8.14 20.61
C ASN A 295 2.90 9.47 21.17
N LYS A 296 1.85 9.45 22.01
CA LYS A 296 1.06 10.63 22.45
C LYS A 296 1.94 11.84 22.74
N SER A 297 2.96 11.68 23.59
CA SER A 297 3.82 12.78 24.03
C SER A 297 4.56 13.52 22.90
N THR A 298 4.72 12.88 21.74
CA THR A 298 5.43 13.45 20.58
C THR A 298 4.50 13.95 19.47
N ILE A 299 3.26 13.45 19.42
CA ILE A 299 2.33 13.75 18.32
C ILE A 299 1.12 14.59 18.73
N GLU A 300 0.91 14.86 20.01
CA GLU A 300 -0.31 15.49 20.53
C GLU A 300 -0.68 16.77 19.77
N ASN A 301 0.26 17.69 19.55
CA ASN A 301 0.00 18.92 18.80
C ASN A 301 -0.41 18.66 17.34
N LYS A 302 0.18 17.65 16.70
CA LYS A 302 -0.20 17.24 15.33
C LYS A 302 -1.60 16.65 15.31
N ILE A 303 -1.94 15.84 16.29
CA ILE A 303 -3.29 15.26 16.44
C ILE A 303 -4.34 16.35 16.69
N ILE A 304 -4.05 17.36 17.52
CA ILE A 304 -4.93 18.52 17.71
C ILE A 304 -5.17 19.25 16.38
N SER A 305 -4.14 19.40 15.55
CA SER A 305 -4.29 20.00 14.23
C SER A 305 -5.18 19.17 13.29
N ILE A 306 -5.08 17.82 13.35
CA ILE A 306 -6.00 16.93 12.64
C ILE A 306 -7.43 17.12 13.16
N CYS A 307 -7.63 17.17 14.47
CA CYS A 307 -8.96 17.38 15.06
C CYS A 307 -9.61 18.66 14.57
N ASP A 308 -8.85 19.76 14.54
CA ASP A 308 -9.34 21.04 14.03
C ASP A 308 -9.80 20.92 12.57
N TYR A 309 -8.96 20.33 11.71
CA TYR A 309 -9.28 20.13 10.30
C TYR A 309 -10.48 19.22 10.06
N LEU A 310 -10.68 18.22 10.93
CA LEU A 310 -11.77 17.24 10.86
C LEU A 310 -13.05 17.70 11.57
N ASN A 311 -13.07 18.90 12.18
CA ASN A 311 -14.15 19.39 13.04
C ASN A 311 -14.47 18.44 14.21
N LEU A 312 -13.43 17.88 14.84
CA LEU A 312 -13.49 17.14 16.09
C LEU A 312 -13.13 18.08 17.27
N ASN A 313 -13.45 17.69 18.51
CA ASN A 313 -12.95 18.39 19.67
C ASN A 313 -11.41 18.35 19.68
N LYS A 314 -10.77 19.52 19.97
CA LYS A 314 -9.32 19.70 19.87
C LYS A 314 -8.58 19.03 21.04
N SER A 315 -8.59 17.71 21.09
CA SER A 315 -7.83 16.92 22.07
C SER A 315 -7.36 15.59 21.47
N PHE A 316 -6.30 15.05 22.04
CA PHE A 316 -5.80 13.72 21.66
C PHE A 316 -6.86 12.64 21.94
N GLU A 317 -7.55 12.74 23.06
CA GLU A 317 -8.59 11.81 23.48
C GLU A 317 -9.74 11.77 22.48
N SER A 318 -10.20 12.93 22.01
CA SER A 318 -11.26 13.00 21.00
C SER A 318 -10.87 12.33 19.67
N PHE A 319 -9.60 12.43 19.25
CA PHE A 319 -9.11 11.73 18.09
C PHE A 319 -9.02 10.21 18.34
N LEU A 320 -8.53 9.81 19.49
CA LEU A 320 -8.43 8.39 19.86
C LEU A 320 -9.84 7.75 19.94
N ASP A 321 -10.80 8.45 20.55
CA ASP A 321 -12.21 8.00 20.61
C ASP A 321 -12.79 7.82 19.20
N TRP A 322 -12.53 8.77 18.29
CA TRP A 322 -12.94 8.63 16.90
C TRP A 322 -12.31 7.40 16.22
N ILE A 323 -11.03 7.13 16.43
CA ILE A 323 -10.37 5.92 15.89
C ILE A 323 -10.99 4.64 16.44
N LEU A 324 -11.26 4.59 17.74
CA LEU A 324 -11.88 3.42 18.40
C LEU A 324 -13.32 3.20 17.91
N GLU A 325 -14.11 4.29 17.79
CA GLU A 325 -15.46 4.24 17.24
C GLU A 325 -15.46 3.80 15.77
N LEU A 326 -14.56 4.35 14.94
CA LEU A 326 -14.42 3.96 13.54
C LEU A 326 -14.13 2.46 13.42
N ARG A 327 -13.18 1.94 14.19
CA ARG A 327 -12.85 0.51 14.22
C ARG A 327 -14.04 -0.36 14.61
N ASN A 328 -14.78 0.05 15.64
CA ASN A 328 -15.98 -0.64 16.10
C ASN A 328 -17.05 -0.68 14.99
N ASN A 329 -17.32 0.45 14.33
CA ASN A 329 -18.27 0.55 13.22
C ASN A 329 -17.87 -0.29 12.00
N LEU A 330 -16.59 -0.59 11.84
CA LEU A 330 -16.03 -1.42 10.77
C LEU A 330 -15.87 -2.90 11.16
N ASN A 331 -16.31 -3.29 12.38
CA ASN A 331 -16.15 -4.64 12.93
C ASN A 331 -14.69 -5.10 13.01
N ILE A 332 -13.76 -4.18 13.29
CA ILE A 332 -12.34 -4.50 13.45
C ILE A 332 -12.07 -4.95 14.89
N PRO A 333 -11.48 -6.13 15.09
CA PRO A 333 -11.13 -6.64 16.41
C PRO A 333 -10.25 -5.67 17.20
N HIS A 334 -10.44 -5.63 18.52
CA HIS A 334 -9.64 -4.76 19.37
C HIS A 334 -8.25 -5.32 19.62
N LYS A 335 -8.12 -6.64 19.71
CA LYS A 335 -6.89 -7.34 20.11
C LYS A 335 -6.27 -8.09 18.95
N LEU A 336 -4.96 -8.22 18.99
CA LEU A 336 -4.23 -9.09 18.07
C LEU A 336 -4.59 -10.57 18.30
N SER A 337 -4.83 -10.96 19.55
CA SER A 337 -5.27 -12.31 19.93
C SER A 337 -6.64 -12.74 19.37
N ASP A 338 -7.43 -11.77 18.89
CA ASP A 338 -8.72 -12.08 18.26
C ASP A 338 -8.58 -12.53 16.79
N VAL A 339 -7.40 -12.36 16.19
CA VAL A 339 -7.15 -12.64 14.76
C VAL A 339 -6.05 -13.67 14.52
N MET A 340 -5.27 -14.02 15.54
CA MET A 340 -4.22 -15.02 15.48
C MET A 340 -3.97 -15.67 16.85
N ASP A 341 -3.43 -16.90 16.84
CA ASP A 341 -2.98 -17.54 18.08
C ASP A 341 -1.71 -16.85 18.61
N CYS A 342 -1.82 -16.27 19.81
CA CYS A 342 -0.74 -15.56 20.48
C CYS A 342 -0.04 -16.37 21.59
N ASN A 343 -0.44 -17.64 21.86
CA ASN A 343 0.06 -18.40 23.01
C ASN A 343 1.54 -18.80 22.88
N ASN A 344 2.03 -19.02 21.67
CA ASN A 344 3.38 -19.52 21.39
C ASN A 344 4.19 -18.56 20.51
N ILE A 345 3.94 -17.26 20.60
CA ILE A 345 4.67 -16.27 19.80
C ILE A 345 6.03 -15.99 20.44
N ASP A 346 7.08 -16.11 19.64
CA ASP A 346 8.40 -15.58 19.97
C ASP A 346 8.40 -14.04 19.79
N LEU A 347 8.00 -13.35 20.89
CA LEU A 347 7.93 -11.88 20.91
C LEU A 347 9.31 -11.23 20.78
N GLU A 348 10.39 -11.89 21.22
CA GLU A 348 11.75 -11.36 21.04
C GLU A 348 12.08 -11.29 19.54
N LYS A 349 11.85 -12.39 18.82
CA LYS A 349 12.09 -12.45 17.39
C LYS A 349 11.16 -11.50 16.61
N LEU A 350 9.89 -11.42 17.01
CA LEU A 350 8.90 -10.57 16.33
C LEU A 350 9.23 -9.08 16.50
N SER A 351 9.59 -8.67 17.72
CA SER A 351 10.00 -7.30 18.01
C SER A 351 11.33 -6.91 17.38
N LEU A 352 12.27 -7.85 17.24
CA LEU A 352 13.51 -7.63 16.50
C LEU A 352 13.21 -7.39 15.01
N MET A 353 12.37 -8.22 14.39
CA MET A 353 11.98 -8.02 12.99
C MET A 353 11.29 -6.67 12.77
N ALA A 354 10.42 -6.25 13.70
CA ALA A 354 9.80 -4.93 13.65
C ALA A 354 10.81 -3.80 13.85
N PHE A 355 11.82 -3.98 14.70
CA PHE A 355 12.86 -2.98 14.91
C PHE A 355 13.76 -2.80 13.67
N GLU A 356 14.06 -3.88 12.97
CA GLU A 356 14.84 -3.88 11.73
C GLU A 356 14.04 -3.43 10.51
N ASP A 357 12.70 -3.26 10.62
CA ASP A 357 11.85 -2.81 9.53
C ASP A 357 12.15 -1.35 9.16
N PRO A 358 12.26 -1.03 7.86
CA PRO A 358 12.55 0.33 7.39
C PRO A 358 11.56 1.38 7.91
N SER A 359 10.29 1.01 8.16
CA SER A 359 9.25 1.92 8.65
C SER A 359 9.53 2.43 10.06
N THR A 360 10.29 1.68 10.87
CA THR A 360 10.59 2.06 12.27
C THR A 360 11.33 3.38 12.37
N GLY A 361 12.20 3.67 11.40
CA GLY A 361 12.99 4.92 11.37
C GLY A 361 12.16 6.19 11.20
N GLY A 362 10.94 6.09 10.67
CA GLY A 362 10.01 7.21 10.49
C GLY A 362 9.05 7.44 11.66
N ASN A 363 9.10 6.63 12.72
CA ASN A 363 8.23 6.83 13.89
C ASN A 363 8.59 8.14 14.63
N PRO A 364 7.59 8.96 15.03
CA PRO A 364 7.84 10.25 15.68
C PRO A 364 8.57 10.15 17.02
N LYS A 365 8.32 9.11 17.80
CA LYS A 365 9.09 8.77 19.00
C LYS A 365 10.14 7.72 18.62
N LYS A 366 11.41 7.98 18.95
CA LYS A 366 12.47 7.01 18.70
C LYS A 366 12.17 5.70 19.42
N LEU A 367 12.27 4.60 18.69
CA LEU A 367 11.94 3.26 19.15
C LEU A 367 13.20 2.42 19.40
N ASN A 368 13.10 1.53 20.36
CA ASN A 368 13.99 0.39 20.54
C ASN A 368 13.17 -0.92 20.50
N GLN A 369 13.84 -2.06 20.50
CA GLN A 369 13.18 -3.37 20.43
C GLN A 369 12.21 -3.62 21.58
N ASN A 370 12.54 -3.18 22.80
CA ASN A 370 11.67 -3.36 23.97
C ASN A 370 10.38 -2.54 23.87
N ASP A 371 10.44 -1.33 23.31
CA ASP A 371 9.23 -0.52 23.05
C ASP A 371 8.27 -1.27 22.11
N LEU A 372 8.79 -1.84 21.04
CA LEU A 372 7.99 -2.61 20.07
C LEU A 372 7.41 -3.88 20.70
N LYS A 373 8.20 -4.56 21.54
CA LYS A 373 7.74 -5.71 22.32
C LYS A 373 6.60 -5.33 23.26
N GLU A 374 6.70 -4.17 23.93
CA GLU A 374 5.64 -3.67 24.80
C GLU A 374 4.36 -3.35 24.03
N ILE A 375 4.46 -2.73 22.85
CA ILE A 375 3.30 -2.46 21.99
C ILE A 375 2.64 -3.78 21.54
N TYR A 376 3.40 -4.84 21.19
CA TYR A 376 2.84 -6.16 20.92
C TYR A 376 2.08 -6.70 22.12
N LEU A 377 2.67 -6.68 23.33
CA LEU A 377 2.00 -7.15 24.55
C LEU A 377 0.70 -6.41 24.83
N LYS A 378 0.70 -5.07 24.69
CA LYS A 378 -0.51 -4.25 24.82
C LYS A 378 -1.56 -4.60 23.76
N SER A 379 -1.17 -4.82 22.50
CA SER A 379 -2.10 -5.21 21.44
C SER A 379 -2.69 -6.62 21.63
N ILE A 380 -1.96 -7.52 22.28
CA ILE A 380 -2.44 -8.85 22.64
C ILE A 380 -3.43 -8.78 23.83
N SER A 381 -3.11 -8.01 24.87
CA SER A 381 -3.99 -7.86 26.04
C SER A 381 -5.21 -6.98 25.80
N GLY A 382 -5.11 -6.02 24.89
CA GLY A 382 -6.15 -5.02 24.62
C GLY A 382 -6.03 -3.77 25.51
N GLU A 383 -4.92 -3.59 26.21
CA GLU A 383 -4.72 -2.44 27.07
C GLU A 383 -3.95 -1.32 26.35
N LEU A 384 -4.51 -0.13 26.29
CA LEU A 384 -3.83 1.05 25.77
C LEU A 384 -2.78 1.58 26.76
N PHE A 385 -1.82 2.34 26.27
CA PHE A 385 -0.92 3.11 27.13
C PHE A 385 -1.70 4.23 27.83
N LYS A 386 -1.34 4.50 29.10
CA LYS A 386 -1.96 5.56 29.92
C LYS A 386 -1.33 6.92 29.66
#